data_bed244a4c015d3364816ee7c8eb7fd52
#
_entry.id   bed244a4c015d3364816ee7c8eb7fd52
#
_cell.length_a   1.000
_cell.length_b   1.000
_cell.length_c   1.000
_cell.angle_alpha   90.00
_cell.angle_beta   90.00
_cell.angle_gamma   90.00
#
_symmetry.space_group_name_H-M   'P 1'
#
loop_
_entity.id
_entity.type
_entity.pdbx_description
1 polymer ?
#
loop_
_entity_poly.entity_id
_entity_poly.type
_entity_poly.pdbx_seq_one_letter_code
_entity_poly.pdbx_strand_id
1 'polypeptide(L)'
;TGYYDYVGTMPAGKARQANLDLLLSKAAAFESTSYNGMFNFLRYIERMKKFNIDMGEASILGENEDLVRIMSIHKSKGLEFPVVFVAGMNKKINMMDISDEVIVDQDFGIGTNVVNLNKRIKNPTCIKAAVSLKLMQESISEELRVLYVAMTRAREKLIMTGYIPDTSKKRMVAKWKEKAVELRKSGRYSYSDVSGITNYYDCVMPVAYMDYMENQENNSNVFNAGAFEIYEKDVLNKSDMDVDMDKEQEKINTASKKISDDISIEELPPYPYS
;
A
#
# COMPACT_ATOMS: atom_id res chain seq x y z
N THR A 1 -6.02 4.74 39.54
CA THR A 1 -4.55 4.54 39.55
C THR A 1 -3.96 5.57 38.60
N GLY A 2 -2.94 6.33 39.00
CA GLY A 2 -2.29 7.37 38.18
C GLY A 2 -1.54 6.85 36.95
N TYR A 3 -1.75 5.58 36.56
CA TYR A 3 -1.11 4.97 35.38
C TYR A 3 -1.54 5.62 34.05
N TYR A 4 -2.80 6.04 33.94
CA TYR A 4 -3.32 6.73 32.76
C TYR A 4 -2.59 8.08 32.55
N ASP A 5 -2.42 8.84 33.63
CA ASP A 5 -1.71 10.12 33.59
C ASP A 5 -0.21 9.93 33.36
N TYR A 6 0.39 8.94 34.01
CA TYR A 6 1.79 8.56 33.77
C TYR A 6 2.08 8.20 32.32
N VAL A 7 1.22 7.40 31.70
CA VAL A 7 1.35 7.04 30.28
C VAL A 7 1.22 8.26 29.37
N GLY A 8 0.41 9.25 29.76
CA GLY A 8 0.27 10.52 29.04
C GLY A 8 1.56 11.34 28.97
N THR A 9 2.47 11.20 29.92
CA THR A 9 3.77 11.91 29.94
C THR A 9 4.85 11.24 29.12
N MET A 10 4.63 10.00 28.65
CA MET A 10 5.58 9.27 27.82
C MET A 10 5.58 9.77 26.34
N PRO A 11 6.65 9.47 25.55
CA PRO A 11 6.62 9.72 24.11
C PRO A 11 5.38 9.09 23.46
N ALA A 12 4.69 9.84 22.61
CA ALA A 12 3.38 9.48 22.06
C ALA A 12 2.27 9.22 23.11
N GLY A 13 2.30 9.97 24.23
CA GLY A 13 1.42 9.78 25.39
C GLY A 13 -0.07 9.76 25.05
N LYS A 14 -0.54 10.67 24.17
CA LYS A 14 -1.93 10.68 23.69
C LYS A 14 -2.32 9.37 23.00
N ALA A 15 -1.42 8.81 22.17
CA ALA A 15 -1.65 7.53 21.51
C ALA A 15 -1.78 6.39 22.51
N ARG A 16 -0.94 6.39 23.51
CA ARG A 16 -0.95 5.39 24.58
C ARG A 16 -2.21 5.49 25.44
N GLN A 17 -2.66 6.70 25.77
CA GLN A 17 -3.93 6.92 26.47
C GLN A 17 -5.12 6.42 25.64
N ALA A 18 -5.18 6.75 24.34
CA ALA A 18 -6.24 6.28 23.46
C ALA A 18 -6.25 4.74 23.31
N ASN A 19 -5.08 4.10 23.30
CA ASN A 19 -5.00 2.62 23.32
C ASN A 19 -5.51 2.02 24.64
N LEU A 20 -5.31 2.71 25.78
CA LEU A 20 -5.90 2.30 27.06
C LEU A 20 -7.43 2.46 27.03
N ASP A 21 -7.95 3.54 26.46
CA ASP A 21 -9.38 3.76 26.31
C ASP A 21 -10.01 2.71 25.38
N LEU A 22 -9.30 2.35 24.31
CA LEU A 22 -9.70 1.25 23.42
C LEU A 22 -9.73 -0.09 24.16
N LEU A 23 -8.73 -0.37 25.00
CA LEU A 23 -8.71 -1.59 25.82
C LEU A 23 -9.91 -1.63 26.77
N LEU A 24 -10.23 -0.50 27.44
CA LEU A 24 -11.40 -0.41 28.30
C LEU A 24 -12.71 -0.62 27.54
N SER A 25 -12.86 -0.03 26.38
CA SER A 25 -14.03 -0.23 25.52
C SER A 25 -14.18 -1.69 25.06
N LYS A 26 -13.08 -2.35 24.74
CA LYS A 26 -13.06 -3.79 24.40
C LYS A 26 -13.41 -4.66 25.60
N ALA A 27 -12.93 -4.32 26.80
CA ALA A 27 -13.29 -5.02 28.03
C ALA A 27 -14.78 -4.87 28.32
N ALA A 28 -15.33 -3.67 28.19
CA ALA A 28 -16.77 -3.43 28.37
C ALA A 28 -17.63 -4.19 27.35
N ALA A 29 -17.20 -4.23 26.08
CA ALA A 29 -17.88 -5.02 25.05
C ALA A 29 -17.80 -6.53 25.35
N PHE A 30 -16.66 -7.02 25.87
CA PHE A 30 -16.53 -8.43 26.27
C PHE A 30 -17.41 -8.78 27.45
N GLU A 31 -17.56 -7.87 28.43
CA GLU A 31 -18.43 -8.05 29.60
C GLU A 31 -19.90 -8.28 29.22
N SER A 32 -20.32 -7.70 28.09
CA SER A 32 -21.69 -7.90 27.55
C SER A 32 -21.91 -9.27 26.91
N THR A 33 -20.87 -10.10 26.78
CA THR A 33 -20.97 -11.46 26.22
C THR A 33 -21.29 -12.51 27.29
N SER A 34 -21.69 -13.70 26.85
CA SER A 34 -21.94 -14.84 27.76
C SER A 34 -20.70 -15.34 28.50
N TYR A 35 -19.50 -14.95 28.06
CA TYR A 35 -18.21 -15.34 28.65
C TYR A 35 -17.58 -14.21 29.48
N ASN A 36 -18.37 -13.45 30.21
CA ASN A 36 -17.94 -12.31 31.00
C ASN A 36 -16.90 -12.66 32.09
N GLY A 37 -16.37 -11.64 32.74
CA GLY A 37 -15.43 -11.71 33.83
C GLY A 37 -13.96 -11.56 33.43
N MET A 38 -13.16 -10.99 34.34
CA MET A 38 -11.76 -10.61 34.15
C MET A 38 -10.89 -11.80 33.69
N PHE A 39 -11.05 -12.98 34.28
CA PHE A 39 -10.26 -14.14 33.94
C PHE A 39 -10.49 -14.58 32.48
N ASN A 40 -11.74 -14.61 32.05
CA ASN A 40 -12.10 -14.95 30.69
C ASN A 40 -11.61 -13.90 29.68
N PHE A 41 -11.66 -12.63 30.05
CA PHE A 41 -11.11 -11.55 29.24
C PHE A 41 -9.60 -11.68 29.07
N LEU A 42 -8.84 -11.99 30.13
CA LEU A 42 -7.39 -12.20 30.04
C LEU A 42 -7.07 -13.38 29.10
N ARG A 43 -7.77 -14.51 29.24
CA ARG A 43 -7.62 -15.65 28.32
C ARG A 43 -7.96 -15.31 26.87
N TYR A 44 -8.95 -14.46 26.67
CA TYR A 44 -9.30 -13.93 25.34
C TYR A 44 -8.14 -13.12 24.75
N ILE A 45 -7.55 -12.20 25.50
CA ILE A 45 -6.38 -11.42 25.08
C ILE A 45 -5.16 -12.32 24.78
N GLU A 46 -4.90 -13.32 25.62
CA GLU A 46 -3.81 -14.29 25.39
C GLU A 46 -3.99 -15.08 24.09
N ARG A 47 -5.23 -15.51 23.80
CA ARG A 47 -5.54 -16.16 22.51
C ARG A 47 -5.31 -15.23 21.33
N MET A 48 -5.76 -13.98 21.41
CA MET A 48 -5.55 -13.00 20.35
C MET A 48 -4.06 -12.80 20.09
N LYS A 49 -3.24 -12.67 21.13
CA LYS A 49 -1.78 -12.59 21.00
C LYS A 49 -1.18 -13.86 20.36
N LYS A 50 -1.61 -15.02 20.76
CA LYS A 50 -1.13 -16.32 20.22
C LYS A 50 -1.40 -16.48 18.73
N PHE A 51 -2.53 -15.95 18.24
CA PHE A 51 -2.92 -16.01 16.83
C PHE A 51 -2.51 -14.80 16.04
N ASN A 52 -1.73 -13.86 16.62
CA ASN A 52 -1.31 -12.59 16.01
C ASN A 52 -2.49 -11.81 15.41
N ILE A 53 -3.66 -11.86 16.08
CA ILE A 53 -4.83 -11.11 15.63
C ILE A 53 -4.65 -9.67 16.09
N ASP A 54 -4.49 -8.78 15.12
CA ASP A 54 -4.39 -7.35 15.37
C ASP A 54 -5.78 -6.80 15.77
N MET A 55 -5.86 -6.18 16.94
CA MET A 55 -7.09 -5.54 17.43
C MET A 55 -7.27 -4.11 16.90
N GLY A 56 -6.33 -3.63 16.08
CA GLY A 56 -6.26 -2.26 15.60
C GLY A 56 -5.71 -1.30 16.65
N GLU A 57 -5.14 -0.20 16.17
CA GLU A 57 -4.74 0.92 17.02
C GLU A 57 -5.92 1.87 17.22
N ALA A 58 -5.96 2.53 18.38
CA ALA A 58 -6.95 3.57 18.63
C ALA A 58 -6.75 4.73 17.66
N SER A 59 -7.77 5.09 16.90
CA SER A 59 -7.75 6.28 16.05
C SER A 59 -7.85 7.51 16.96
N ILE A 60 -6.73 8.18 17.19
CA ILE A 60 -6.67 9.40 18.01
C ILE A 60 -7.09 10.62 17.19
N LEU A 61 -7.02 10.49 15.87
CA LEU A 61 -7.06 11.60 14.95
C LEU A 61 -8.45 11.70 14.32
N GLY A 62 -9.09 12.86 14.48
CA GLY A 62 -10.32 13.18 13.80
C GLY A 62 -10.17 13.19 12.28
N GLU A 63 -11.26 13.00 11.55
CA GLU A 63 -11.24 13.00 10.07
C GLU A 63 -10.78 14.33 9.47
N ASN A 64 -10.82 15.42 10.21
CA ASN A 64 -10.56 16.80 9.77
C ASN A 64 -9.17 17.34 10.19
N GLU A 65 -8.26 16.49 10.72
CA GLU A 65 -6.93 16.98 11.07
C GLU A 65 -6.02 17.07 9.83
N ASP A 66 -5.18 18.13 9.82
CA ASP A 66 -4.18 18.35 8.75
C ASP A 66 -3.02 17.36 8.90
N LEU A 67 -3.15 16.20 8.27
CA LEU A 67 -2.26 15.06 8.44
C LEU A 67 -2.01 14.35 7.12
N VAL A 68 -0.81 13.79 7.00
CA VAL A 68 -0.49 12.82 5.96
C VAL A 68 -0.99 11.45 6.37
N ARG A 69 -1.92 10.89 5.60
CA ARG A 69 -2.53 9.57 5.86
C ARG A 69 -1.97 8.52 4.94
N ILE A 70 -1.42 7.45 5.52
CA ILE A 70 -0.95 6.27 4.77
C ILE A 70 -1.97 5.15 4.96
N MET A 71 -2.52 4.65 3.85
CA MET A 71 -3.53 3.60 3.89
C MET A 71 -3.51 2.74 2.63
N SER A 72 -4.15 1.58 2.67
CA SER A 72 -4.38 0.79 1.46
C SER A 72 -5.48 1.42 0.59
N ILE A 73 -5.44 1.15 -0.72
CA ILE A 73 -6.46 1.62 -1.67
C ILE A 73 -7.87 1.17 -1.23
N HIS A 74 -8.00 -0.05 -0.71
CA HIS A 74 -9.29 -0.55 -0.22
C HIS A 74 -9.86 0.28 0.95
N LYS A 75 -8.99 0.70 1.88
CA LYS A 75 -9.40 1.56 3.00
C LYS A 75 -9.77 2.98 2.56
N SER A 76 -9.28 3.44 1.40
CA SER A 76 -9.60 4.76 0.86
C SER A 76 -10.95 4.82 0.13
N LYS A 77 -11.62 3.68 -0.06
CA LYS A 77 -12.93 3.64 -0.75
C LYS A 77 -13.95 4.50 -0.01
N GLY A 78 -14.58 5.43 -0.72
CA GLY A 78 -15.55 6.38 -0.15
C GLY A 78 -14.95 7.65 0.44
N LEU A 79 -13.61 7.73 0.58
CA LEU A 79 -12.91 8.93 1.04
C LEU A 79 -12.39 9.72 -0.16
N GLU A 80 -12.17 11.02 0.02
CA GLU A 80 -11.54 11.90 -0.97
C GLU A 80 -10.50 12.79 -0.28
N PHE A 81 -9.41 13.09 -0.99
CA PHE A 81 -8.30 13.87 -0.46
C PHE A 81 -7.88 14.94 -1.48
N PRO A 82 -7.45 16.13 -1.04
CA PRO A 82 -6.95 17.17 -1.94
C PRO A 82 -5.79 16.66 -2.82
N VAL A 83 -4.80 16.02 -2.20
CA VAL A 83 -3.62 15.47 -2.88
C VAL A 83 -3.48 13.99 -2.53
N VAL A 84 -3.28 13.16 -3.56
CA VAL A 84 -3.10 11.70 -3.39
C VAL A 84 -1.82 11.24 -4.05
N PHE A 85 -1.00 10.53 -3.27
CA PHE A 85 0.16 9.81 -3.76
C PHE A 85 -0.18 8.32 -3.90
N VAL A 86 -0.17 7.81 -5.12
CA VAL A 86 -0.29 6.37 -5.38
C VAL A 86 1.12 5.80 -5.56
N ALA A 87 1.62 5.10 -4.54
CA ALA A 87 2.97 4.55 -4.54
C ALA A 87 2.98 3.08 -5.00
N GLY A 88 4.13 2.66 -5.57
CA GLY A 88 4.33 1.26 -5.94
C GLY A 88 3.68 0.85 -7.25
N MET A 89 3.57 1.76 -8.23
CA MET A 89 2.99 1.50 -9.55
C MET A 89 3.69 0.37 -10.33
N ASN A 90 4.92 0.03 -9.95
CA ASN A 90 5.71 -1.07 -10.52
C ASN A 90 5.40 -2.44 -9.91
N LYS A 91 4.57 -2.51 -8.87
CA LYS A 91 4.21 -3.78 -8.22
C LYS A 91 3.54 -4.70 -9.25
N LYS A 92 4.04 -5.93 -9.34
CA LYS A 92 3.45 -6.95 -10.22
C LYS A 92 2.08 -7.36 -9.69
N ILE A 93 1.16 -7.53 -10.62
CA ILE A 93 -0.15 -8.14 -10.35
C ILE A 93 0.07 -9.57 -9.85
N ASN A 94 -0.62 -9.94 -8.79
CA ASN A 94 -0.49 -11.28 -8.23
C ASN A 94 -1.20 -12.30 -9.12
N MET A 95 -0.44 -13.29 -9.60
CA MET A 95 -0.93 -14.39 -10.45
C MET A 95 -0.65 -15.76 -9.81
N MET A 96 -0.48 -15.81 -8.49
CA MET A 96 -0.11 -17.07 -7.81
C MET A 96 -1.20 -18.11 -7.94
N ASP A 97 -2.46 -17.75 -7.80
CA ASP A 97 -3.61 -18.65 -7.84
C ASP A 97 -3.76 -19.36 -9.20
N ILE A 98 -3.24 -18.75 -10.28
CA ILE A 98 -3.26 -19.32 -11.63
C ILE A 98 -2.24 -20.44 -11.81
N SER A 99 -1.15 -20.43 -11.03
CA SER A 99 -0.05 -21.37 -11.10
C SER A 99 -0.26 -22.65 -10.28
N ASP A 100 -1.33 -22.73 -9.50
CA ASP A 100 -1.63 -23.88 -8.66
C ASP A 100 -1.80 -25.17 -9.48
N GLU A 101 -1.51 -26.32 -8.86
CA GLU A 101 -1.61 -27.60 -9.53
C GLU A 101 -3.03 -27.96 -9.94
N VAL A 102 -3.98 -27.59 -9.11
CA VAL A 102 -5.42 -27.76 -9.31
C VAL A 102 -6.08 -26.40 -9.19
N ILE A 103 -6.76 -25.98 -10.22
CA ILE A 103 -7.53 -24.74 -10.24
C ILE A 103 -9.01 -25.07 -10.44
N VAL A 104 -9.88 -24.30 -9.79
CA VAL A 104 -11.34 -24.53 -9.83
C VAL A 104 -12.03 -23.28 -10.34
N ASP A 105 -12.93 -23.47 -11.27
CA ASP A 105 -13.77 -22.42 -11.83
C ASP A 105 -15.25 -22.88 -11.85
N GLN A 106 -16.17 -21.96 -11.63
CA GLN A 106 -17.61 -22.30 -11.57
C GLN A 106 -18.16 -22.75 -12.91
N ASP A 107 -17.65 -22.21 -14.01
CA ASP A 107 -18.17 -22.47 -15.37
C ASP A 107 -17.43 -23.66 -16.03
N PHE A 108 -16.11 -23.72 -15.87
CA PHE A 108 -15.25 -24.71 -16.51
C PHE A 108 -14.94 -25.95 -15.64
N GLY A 109 -15.29 -25.91 -14.34
CA GLY A 109 -15.03 -26.99 -13.40
C GLY A 109 -13.57 -27.02 -12.94
N ILE A 110 -12.98 -28.23 -12.85
CA ILE A 110 -11.66 -28.47 -12.26
C ILE A 110 -10.60 -28.61 -13.35
N GLY A 111 -9.64 -27.70 -13.34
CA GLY A 111 -8.46 -27.73 -14.20
C GLY A 111 -7.26 -28.37 -13.52
N THR A 112 -6.71 -29.45 -14.09
CA THR A 112 -5.56 -30.17 -13.56
C THR A 112 -4.46 -30.33 -14.60
N ASN A 113 -3.28 -30.85 -14.18
CA ASN A 113 -2.21 -31.23 -15.08
C ASN A 113 -2.29 -32.74 -15.38
N VAL A 114 -1.99 -33.10 -16.62
CA VAL A 114 -1.71 -34.49 -17.00
C VAL A 114 -0.23 -34.80 -16.74
N VAL A 115 0.02 -35.85 -15.99
CA VAL A 115 1.37 -36.30 -15.65
C VAL A 115 1.67 -37.60 -16.39
N ASN A 116 2.68 -37.61 -17.23
CA ASN A 116 3.21 -38.84 -17.85
C ASN A 116 4.44 -39.29 -17.06
N LEU A 117 4.27 -40.29 -16.20
CA LEU A 117 5.32 -40.80 -15.32
C LEU A 117 6.51 -41.39 -16.10
N ASN A 118 6.26 -42.06 -17.21
CA ASN A 118 7.31 -42.67 -18.03
C ASN A 118 8.24 -41.66 -18.68
N LYS A 119 7.68 -40.53 -19.14
CA LYS A 119 8.43 -39.45 -19.76
C LYS A 119 8.80 -38.33 -18.79
N ARG A 120 8.34 -38.40 -17.53
CA ARG A 120 8.50 -37.35 -16.52
C ARG A 120 8.05 -35.95 -17.02
N ILE A 121 6.98 -35.91 -17.79
CA ILE A 121 6.42 -34.69 -18.37
C ILE A 121 5.11 -34.40 -17.67
N LYS A 122 4.91 -33.11 -17.32
CA LYS A 122 3.70 -32.56 -16.74
C LYS A 122 3.18 -31.47 -17.67
N ASN A 123 1.99 -31.64 -18.21
CA ASN A 123 1.35 -30.68 -19.12
C ASN A 123 -0.02 -30.25 -18.56
N PRO A 124 -0.42 -28.96 -18.70
CA PRO A 124 -1.75 -28.54 -18.35
C PRO A 124 -2.79 -29.18 -19.29
N THR A 125 -3.95 -29.53 -18.76
CA THR A 125 -5.11 -29.91 -19.57
C THR A 125 -5.66 -28.69 -20.32
N CYS A 126 -6.43 -28.89 -21.38
CA CYS A 126 -7.13 -27.80 -22.07
C CYS A 126 -8.06 -27.02 -21.12
N ILE A 127 -8.72 -27.72 -20.21
CA ILE A 127 -9.57 -27.10 -19.16
C ILE A 127 -8.70 -26.20 -18.28
N LYS A 128 -7.56 -26.71 -17.79
CA LYS A 128 -6.64 -25.88 -16.97
C LYS A 128 -6.17 -24.65 -17.71
N ALA A 129 -5.81 -24.75 -18.99
CA ALA A 129 -5.38 -23.63 -19.80
C ALA A 129 -6.51 -22.58 -19.96
N ALA A 130 -7.73 -23.02 -20.21
CA ALA A 130 -8.89 -22.13 -20.34
C ALA A 130 -9.22 -21.41 -19.02
N VAL A 131 -9.25 -22.15 -17.91
CA VAL A 131 -9.47 -21.59 -16.55
C VAL A 131 -8.37 -20.60 -16.19
N SER A 132 -7.09 -20.93 -16.46
CA SER A 132 -5.97 -20.02 -16.21
C SER A 132 -6.11 -18.71 -16.95
N LEU A 133 -6.51 -18.74 -18.21
CA LEU A 133 -6.75 -17.53 -19.02
C LEU A 133 -7.91 -16.69 -18.44
N LYS A 134 -9.00 -17.32 -18.02
CA LYS A 134 -10.14 -16.65 -17.39
C LYS A 134 -9.72 -15.98 -16.08
N LEU A 135 -9.08 -16.72 -15.17
CA LEU A 135 -8.61 -16.20 -13.89
C LEU A 135 -7.62 -15.04 -14.06
N MET A 136 -6.73 -15.12 -15.06
CA MET A 136 -5.81 -14.04 -15.38
C MET A 136 -6.56 -12.76 -15.76
N GLN A 137 -7.59 -12.86 -16.60
CA GLN A 137 -8.41 -11.72 -17.01
C GLN A 137 -9.20 -11.13 -15.85
N GLU A 138 -9.78 -11.97 -15.02
CA GLU A 138 -10.51 -11.55 -13.82
C GLU A 138 -9.59 -10.81 -12.85
N SER A 139 -8.38 -11.35 -12.61
CA SER A 139 -7.38 -10.71 -11.76
C SER A 139 -6.93 -9.34 -12.30
N ILE A 140 -6.65 -9.24 -13.60
CA ILE A 140 -6.30 -7.96 -14.23
C ILE A 140 -7.48 -6.98 -14.15
N SER A 141 -8.70 -7.44 -14.41
CA SER A 141 -9.90 -6.60 -14.35
C SER A 141 -10.14 -6.04 -12.95
N GLU A 142 -9.92 -6.86 -11.92
CA GLU A 142 -10.05 -6.43 -10.53
C GLU A 142 -8.95 -5.42 -10.15
N GLU A 143 -7.71 -5.66 -10.54
CA GLU A 143 -6.62 -4.71 -10.31
C GLU A 143 -6.84 -3.37 -11.04
N LEU A 144 -7.43 -3.39 -12.23
CA LEU A 144 -7.81 -2.16 -12.94
C LEU A 144 -8.92 -1.39 -12.20
N ARG A 145 -9.89 -2.10 -11.59
CA ARG A 145 -10.90 -1.46 -10.72
C ARG A 145 -10.26 -0.85 -9.48
N VAL A 146 -9.31 -1.55 -8.86
CA VAL A 146 -8.55 -1.04 -7.72
C VAL A 146 -7.76 0.22 -8.12
N LEU A 147 -7.08 0.20 -9.27
CA LEU A 147 -6.39 1.37 -9.79
C LEU A 147 -7.34 2.54 -10.04
N TYR A 148 -8.51 2.29 -10.65
CA TYR A 148 -9.54 3.31 -10.85
C TYR A 148 -9.99 3.93 -9.52
N VAL A 149 -10.22 3.11 -8.49
CA VAL A 149 -10.55 3.62 -7.16
C VAL A 149 -9.44 4.52 -6.63
N ALA A 150 -8.17 4.12 -6.76
CA ALA A 150 -7.03 4.92 -6.31
C ALA A 150 -6.97 6.28 -7.02
N MET A 151 -7.13 6.27 -8.35
CA MET A 151 -7.07 7.49 -9.18
C MET A 151 -8.20 8.47 -8.86
N THR A 152 -9.38 7.96 -8.52
CA THR A 152 -10.57 8.79 -8.22
C THR A 152 -10.61 9.31 -6.79
N ARG A 153 -9.58 9.06 -5.96
CA ARG A 153 -9.51 9.61 -4.60
C ARG A 153 -8.98 11.03 -4.54
N ALA A 154 -8.26 11.47 -5.57
CA ALA A 154 -7.69 12.81 -5.64
C ALA A 154 -8.75 13.82 -6.11
N ARG A 155 -8.91 14.91 -5.34
CA ARG A 155 -9.78 16.04 -5.70
C ARG A 155 -9.04 17.07 -6.55
N GLU A 156 -7.77 17.35 -6.23
CA GLU A 156 -6.98 18.40 -6.85
C GLU A 156 -5.75 17.86 -7.58
N LYS A 157 -4.96 16.99 -6.92
CA LYS A 157 -3.71 16.51 -7.49
C LYS A 157 -3.49 15.01 -7.23
N LEU A 158 -3.24 14.27 -8.30
CA LEU A 158 -2.85 12.85 -8.26
C LEU A 158 -1.37 12.74 -8.65
N ILE A 159 -0.58 12.08 -7.80
CA ILE A 159 0.84 11.81 -8.03
C ILE A 159 1.04 10.29 -7.97
N MET A 160 1.46 9.70 -9.07
CA MET A 160 1.73 8.26 -9.17
C MET A 160 3.23 8.02 -9.18
N THR A 161 3.72 7.19 -8.26
CA THR A 161 5.15 6.93 -8.11
C THR A 161 5.46 5.44 -8.11
N GLY A 162 6.69 5.11 -8.52
CA GLY A 162 7.19 3.74 -8.46
C GLY A 162 8.62 3.66 -8.99
N TYR A 163 9.20 2.49 -8.91
CA TYR A 163 10.58 2.23 -9.25
C TYR A 163 10.68 1.38 -10.54
N ILE A 164 11.62 1.71 -11.40
CA ILE A 164 11.95 0.94 -12.60
C ILE A 164 13.40 0.48 -12.47
N PRO A 165 13.67 -0.85 -12.44
CA PRO A 165 15.04 -1.35 -12.41
C PRO A 165 15.80 -0.95 -13.67
N ASP A 166 17.06 -0.49 -13.53
CA ASP A 166 17.89 -0.04 -14.66
C ASP A 166 18.05 -1.11 -15.72
N THR A 167 18.15 -2.37 -15.30
CA THR A 167 18.25 -3.54 -16.20
C THR A 167 17.06 -3.69 -17.14
N SER A 168 15.88 -3.25 -16.74
CA SER A 168 14.63 -3.36 -17.50
C SER A 168 14.15 -2.04 -18.09
N LYS A 169 14.71 -0.90 -17.68
CA LYS A 169 14.29 0.46 -18.05
C LYS A 169 14.14 0.62 -19.56
N LYS A 170 15.20 0.31 -20.33
CA LYS A 170 15.19 0.47 -21.79
C LYS A 170 14.09 -0.35 -22.46
N ARG A 171 13.90 -1.61 -22.03
CA ARG A 171 12.88 -2.52 -22.58
C ARG A 171 11.47 -2.07 -22.24
N MET A 172 11.22 -1.65 -20.98
CA MET A 172 9.91 -1.20 -20.55
C MET A 172 9.50 0.10 -21.24
N VAL A 173 10.41 1.07 -21.33
CA VAL A 173 10.16 2.34 -22.03
C VAL A 173 9.88 2.10 -23.52
N ALA A 174 10.64 1.21 -24.19
CA ALA A 174 10.39 0.86 -25.59
C ALA A 174 9.00 0.24 -25.78
N LYS A 175 8.61 -0.72 -24.91
CA LYS A 175 7.28 -1.33 -24.91
C LYS A 175 6.17 -0.29 -24.75
N TRP A 176 6.31 0.64 -23.82
CA TRP A 176 5.30 1.67 -23.59
C TRP A 176 5.17 2.65 -24.76
N LYS A 177 6.28 3.06 -25.38
CA LYS A 177 6.28 3.90 -26.58
C LYS A 177 5.61 3.22 -27.77
N GLU A 178 5.89 1.94 -27.99
CA GLU A 178 5.24 1.14 -29.03
C GLU A 178 3.72 1.08 -28.81
N LYS A 179 3.29 0.80 -27.58
CA LYS A 179 1.88 0.79 -27.20
C LYS A 179 1.21 2.15 -27.30
N ALA A 180 1.92 3.23 -27.00
CA ALA A 180 1.41 4.59 -27.19
C ALA A 180 1.08 4.88 -28.66
N VAL A 181 1.91 4.43 -29.59
CA VAL A 181 1.64 4.57 -31.04
C VAL A 181 0.43 3.75 -31.48
N GLU A 182 0.26 2.54 -30.95
CA GLU A 182 -0.92 1.71 -31.23
C GLU A 182 -2.19 2.34 -30.67
N LEU A 183 -2.15 2.81 -29.42
CA LEU A 183 -3.26 3.50 -28.76
C LEU A 183 -3.69 4.75 -29.52
N ARG A 184 -2.75 5.54 -30.02
CA ARG A 184 -3.04 6.74 -30.82
C ARG A 184 -3.82 6.40 -32.08
N LYS A 185 -3.57 5.23 -32.68
CA LYS A 185 -4.28 4.78 -33.90
C LYS A 185 -5.65 4.19 -33.60
N SER A 186 -5.77 3.41 -32.53
CA SER A 186 -6.96 2.62 -32.19
C SER A 186 -7.91 3.32 -31.23
N GLY A 187 -7.44 4.30 -30.45
CA GLY A 187 -8.18 4.98 -29.39
C GLY A 187 -8.51 4.10 -28.18
N ARG A 188 -8.10 2.85 -28.16
CA ARG A 188 -8.40 1.89 -27.09
C ARG A 188 -7.37 0.77 -26.98
N TYR A 189 -7.22 0.19 -25.80
CA TYR A 189 -6.46 -1.03 -25.61
C TYR A 189 -7.15 -2.21 -26.32
N SER A 190 -6.38 -3.03 -27.02
CA SER A 190 -6.85 -4.31 -27.54
C SER A 190 -6.93 -5.35 -26.41
N TYR A 191 -7.60 -6.45 -26.69
CA TYR A 191 -7.65 -7.59 -25.77
C TYR A 191 -6.24 -8.14 -25.42
N SER A 192 -5.36 -8.23 -26.43
CA SER A 192 -3.97 -8.68 -26.25
C SER A 192 -3.16 -7.71 -25.38
N ASP A 193 -3.48 -6.41 -25.44
CA ASP A 193 -2.80 -5.41 -24.60
C ASP A 193 -3.16 -5.57 -23.15
N VAL A 194 -4.47 -5.72 -22.87
CA VAL A 194 -4.98 -5.93 -21.52
C VAL A 194 -4.42 -7.22 -20.91
N SER A 195 -4.42 -8.33 -21.66
CA SER A 195 -3.85 -9.59 -21.19
C SER A 195 -2.32 -9.56 -20.99
N GLY A 196 -1.63 -8.61 -21.59
CA GLY A 196 -0.19 -8.39 -21.44
C GLY A 196 0.20 -7.44 -20.28
N ILE A 197 -0.75 -6.94 -19.51
CA ILE A 197 -0.53 -6.08 -18.35
C ILE A 197 0.09 -6.90 -17.21
N THR A 198 1.20 -6.43 -16.68
CA THR A 198 1.89 -7.08 -15.56
C THR A 198 1.97 -6.23 -14.30
N ASN A 199 1.79 -4.92 -14.44
CA ASN A 199 1.82 -3.93 -13.37
C ASN A 199 1.03 -2.69 -13.77
N TYR A 200 0.79 -1.78 -12.84
CA TYR A 200 0.00 -0.56 -13.12
C TYR A 200 0.68 0.38 -14.13
N TYR A 201 2.00 0.39 -14.23
CA TYR A 201 2.69 1.18 -15.25
C TYR A 201 2.34 0.75 -16.67
N ASP A 202 2.13 -0.54 -16.90
CA ASP A 202 1.75 -1.05 -18.23
C ASP A 202 0.38 -0.48 -18.69
N CYS A 203 -0.46 -0.01 -17.75
CA CYS A 203 -1.73 0.64 -18.06
C CYS A 203 -1.59 2.15 -18.29
N VAL A 204 -0.81 2.84 -17.45
CA VAL A 204 -0.79 4.30 -17.39
C VAL A 204 0.26 4.89 -18.31
N MET A 205 1.46 4.31 -18.36
CA MET A 205 2.57 4.88 -19.12
C MET A 205 2.36 4.98 -20.62
N PRO A 206 1.72 4.01 -21.31
CA PRO A 206 1.40 4.18 -22.73
C PRO A 206 0.51 5.40 -23.01
N VAL A 207 -0.47 5.68 -22.15
CA VAL A 207 -1.34 6.86 -22.27
C VAL A 207 -0.53 8.15 -22.04
N ALA A 208 0.30 8.18 -21.00
CA ALA A 208 1.17 9.32 -20.71
C ALA A 208 2.16 9.61 -21.87
N TYR A 209 2.71 8.57 -22.49
CA TYR A 209 3.56 8.73 -23.68
C TYR A 209 2.79 9.20 -24.89
N MET A 210 1.56 8.79 -25.09
CA MET A 210 0.67 9.26 -26.16
C MET A 210 0.46 10.78 -26.04
N ASP A 211 0.06 11.26 -24.87
CA ASP A 211 -0.14 12.69 -24.59
C ASP A 211 1.16 13.49 -24.79
N TYR A 212 2.30 12.94 -24.35
CA TYR A 212 3.59 13.58 -24.54
C TYR A 212 3.95 13.75 -26.03
N MET A 213 3.69 12.73 -26.86
CA MET A 213 3.93 12.80 -28.31
C MET A 213 3.03 13.83 -28.99
N GLU A 214 1.76 13.90 -28.63
CA GLU A 214 0.81 14.89 -29.17
C GLU A 214 1.19 16.32 -28.81
N ASN A 215 1.64 16.55 -27.58
CA ASN A 215 2.08 17.87 -27.14
C ASN A 215 3.37 18.34 -27.83
N GLN A 216 4.28 17.44 -28.15
CA GLN A 216 5.48 17.77 -28.93
C GLN A 216 5.15 18.16 -30.38
N GLU A 217 4.22 17.47 -31.04
CA GLU A 217 3.80 17.79 -32.42
C GLU A 217 3.06 19.15 -32.50
N ASN A 218 2.27 19.48 -31.48
CA ASN A 218 1.46 20.71 -31.46
C ASN A 218 2.22 21.96 -30.98
N ASN A 219 3.52 21.87 -30.64
CA ASN A 219 4.33 22.97 -30.12
C ASN A 219 3.70 23.68 -28.89
N SER A 220 2.77 23.03 -28.21
CA SER A 220 2.08 23.56 -27.05
C SER A 220 2.88 23.26 -25.80
N ASN A 221 3.43 24.29 -25.15
CA ASN A 221 4.07 24.17 -23.83
C ASN A 221 3.05 23.94 -22.69
N VAL A 222 1.81 23.59 -23.01
CA VAL A 222 0.75 23.37 -22.04
C VAL A 222 0.56 21.87 -21.87
N PHE A 223 1.17 21.31 -20.83
CA PHE A 223 0.88 19.98 -20.34
C PHE A 223 -0.52 19.98 -19.69
N ASN A 224 -1.55 19.64 -20.47
CA ASN A 224 -2.92 19.53 -19.97
C ASN A 224 -3.28 18.19 -19.34
N ALA A 225 -2.44 17.17 -19.48
CA ALA A 225 -2.66 15.87 -18.87
C ALA A 225 -1.33 15.29 -18.36
N GLY A 226 -0.99 15.57 -17.12
CA GLY A 226 0.02 14.87 -16.35
C GLY A 226 1.44 14.85 -16.93
N ALA A 227 2.34 15.68 -16.40
CA ALA A 227 3.76 15.52 -16.62
C ALA A 227 4.26 14.24 -15.96
N PHE A 228 5.06 13.41 -16.67
CA PHE A 228 5.80 12.34 -16.02
C PHE A 228 7.30 12.58 -16.17
N GLU A 229 8.04 12.25 -15.11
CA GLU A 229 9.47 12.42 -15.05
C GLU A 229 10.13 11.10 -14.62
N ILE A 230 11.23 10.74 -15.24
CA ILE A 230 12.01 9.57 -14.88
C ILE A 230 13.33 10.05 -14.31
N TYR A 231 13.46 9.95 -12.99
CA TYR A 231 14.66 10.30 -12.26
C TYR A 231 15.62 9.11 -12.22
N GLU A 232 16.91 9.37 -12.36
CA GLU A 232 17.95 8.38 -12.10
C GLU A 232 18.30 8.35 -10.61
N LYS A 233 18.65 7.17 -10.09
CA LYS A 233 18.92 6.96 -8.68
C LYS A 233 19.95 7.94 -8.10
N ASP A 234 20.95 8.32 -8.89
CA ASP A 234 22.02 9.23 -8.45
C ASP A 234 21.54 10.66 -8.23
N VAL A 235 20.44 11.07 -8.88
CA VAL A 235 19.82 12.39 -8.68
C VAL A 235 19.06 12.41 -7.35
N LEU A 236 18.41 11.32 -6.97
CA LEU A 236 17.68 11.20 -5.72
C LEU A 236 18.61 11.17 -4.49
N ASN A 237 19.84 10.65 -4.66
CA ASN A 237 20.84 10.62 -3.59
C ASN A 237 21.55 11.98 -3.38
N LYS A 238 21.41 12.93 -4.31
CA LYS A 238 22.00 14.28 -4.25
C LYS A 238 20.99 15.38 -3.86
N SER A 239 19.72 15.03 -3.72
CA SER A 239 18.72 16.00 -3.31
C SER A 239 18.85 16.28 -1.81
N ASP A 240 18.66 17.51 -1.42
CA ASP A 240 18.78 18.16 -0.12
C ASP A 240 18.06 17.47 1.08
N MET A 241 17.55 16.26 0.92
CA MET A 241 16.95 15.49 2.02
C MET A 241 17.96 15.12 3.11
N ASP A 242 19.24 14.90 2.77
CA ASP A 242 20.27 14.59 3.77
C ASP A 242 20.64 15.82 4.62
N VAL A 243 20.55 17.02 4.03
CA VAL A 243 20.89 18.27 4.74
C VAL A 243 19.80 18.69 5.73
N ASP A 244 18.55 18.39 5.45
CA ASP A 244 17.44 18.75 6.35
C ASP A 244 17.19 17.70 7.44
N MET A 245 17.44 16.41 7.16
CA MET A 245 17.36 15.36 8.19
C MET A 245 18.45 15.53 9.27
N ASP A 246 19.68 15.87 8.88
CA ASP A 246 20.76 16.13 9.83
C ASP A 246 20.48 17.40 10.67
N LYS A 247 19.92 18.44 10.08
CA LYS A 247 19.50 19.64 10.80
C LYS A 247 18.30 19.42 11.72
N GLU A 248 17.35 18.57 11.36
CA GLU A 248 16.25 18.20 12.24
C GLU A 248 16.73 17.28 13.37
N GLN A 249 17.60 16.33 13.07
CA GLN A 249 18.22 15.46 14.08
C GLN A 249 19.05 16.27 15.07
N GLU A 250 19.80 17.28 14.61
CA GLU A 250 20.56 18.19 15.44
C GLU A 250 19.67 19.09 16.32
N LYS A 251 18.51 19.54 15.78
CA LYS A 251 17.50 20.26 16.56
C LYS A 251 16.85 19.38 17.63
N ILE A 252 16.52 18.13 17.30
CA ILE A 252 15.96 17.15 18.24
C ILE A 252 16.99 16.82 19.32
N ASN A 253 18.26 16.61 18.97
CA ASN A 253 19.33 16.33 19.91
C ASN A 253 19.64 17.54 20.83
N THR A 254 19.56 18.77 20.29
CA THR A 254 19.73 19.99 21.05
C THR A 254 18.56 20.27 22.00
N ALA A 255 17.33 19.95 21.57
CA ALA A 255 16.13 20.03 22.40
C ALA A 255 16.15 18.96 23.51
N SER A 256 16.57 17.72 23.19
CA SER A 256 16.73 16.63 24.17
C SER A 256 17.79 16.97 25.23
N LYS A 257 18.89 17.60 24.81
CA LYS A 257 19.96 18.01 25.73
C LYS A 257 19.54 19.16 26.65
N LYS A 258 18.75 20.12 26.14
CA LYS A 258 18.13 21.16 26.97
C LYS A 258 17.15 20.61 28.01
N ILE A 259 16.34 19.60 27.61
CA ILE A 259 15.39 18.95 28.52
C ILE A 259 16.13 18.14 29.59
N SER A 260 17.27 17.50 29.27
CA SER A 260 18.09 16.76 30.27
C SER A 260 18.83 17.68 31.26
N ASP A 261 19.19 18.89 30.83
CA ASP A 261 19.88 19.86 31.67
C ASP A 261 18.91 20.65 32.59
N ASP A 262 17.61 20.74 32.23
CA ASP A 262 16.57 21.41 33.05
C ASP A 262 15.85 20.45 34.02
N ILE A 263 16.03 19.13 33.91
CA ILE A 263 15.50 18.15 34.84
C ILE A 263 16.58 17.72 35.82
N SER A 264 16.78 18.47 36.89
CA SER A 264 17.45 17.96 38.08
C SER A 264 16.53 16.90 38.68
N ILE A 265 16.91 15.63 38.51
CA ILE A 265 16.23 14.51 39.16
C ILE A 265 16.53 14.62 40.66
N GLU A 266 15.60 15.22 41.40
CA GLU A 266 15.53 14.97 42.85
C GLU A 266 15.21 13.49 43.03
N GLU A 267 16.05 12.76 43.74
CA GLU A 267 15.87 11.34 44.04
C GLU A 267 14.49 11.13 44.70
N LEU A 268 13.58 10.49 43.98
CA LEU A 268 12.31 10.06 44.56
C LEU A 268 12.59 9.03 45.66
N PRO A 269 11.94 9.13 46.83
CA PRO A 269 12.11 8.17 47.90
C PRO A 269 11.70 6.76 47.43
N PRO A 270 12.36 5.69 47.93
CA PRO A 270 12.10 4.33 47.51
C PRO A 270 10.64 3.94 47.82
N TYR A 271 10.01 3.26 46.86
CA TYR A 271 8.64 2.79 46.97
C TYR A 271 8.41 1.93 48.22
N PRO A 272 7.32 2.14 48.98
CA PRO A 272 7.08 1.46 50.25
C PRO A 272 6.50 0.04 50.13
N TYR A 273 6.71 -0.67 49.05
CA TYR A 273 6.27 -2.07 48.89
C TYR A 273 7.42 -2.87 48.22
N SER A 274 8.26 -3.43 49.05
CA SER A 274 9.09 -4.59 48.77
C SER A 274 8.39 -5.84 49.33
#